data_da90f20c6a46f331ea97b0b5d9fba0b8
#
_entry.id   da90f20c6a46f331ea97b0b5d9fba0b8
#
_cell.length_a   1.000
_cell.length_b   1.000
_cell.length_c   1.000
_cell.angle_alpha   90.00
_cell.angle_beta   90.00
_cell.angle_gamma   90.00
#
_symmetry.space_group_name_H-M   'P 1'
#
loop_
_entity.id
_entity.type
_entity.pdbx_description
1 polymer ?
#
loop_
_entity_poly.entity_id
_entity_poly.type
_entity_poly.pdbx_seq_one_letter_code
_entity_poly.pdbx_strand_id
1 'polypeptide(L)'
;MNRVPKGVKKLNFLFEIGLEELPSRYVDEAESNLKKIAEKELKEERIAFSEIESFSTPRRVAIIVKDIAEKQADLDKKSVGPSVEIAYKDGALTKAGEGFIKSQGATPDDVKIIENEKGKYISIEKFIAGKPTKEVLPEILSNVIKKIEFEKSMKWSDRTFRFARPIKWFVTLLGTEVLPFEFEGLKGGNKTRGMRYFAPQDVEISTPDEYVSKLRENSVIARKADRKAEILKSIKENCENDGDVAIINNYLLEEVVNLVEYPFAIKGEFNPDYLDLPEDIITITMETHQRYFPVKDANGRLTNKFIVIRNAPKYSEVVKKGNEKVIEPRLADAKFFFDEDLKGKFADNVEKLKEVTFQKDMGTIYEKMQRSKKI
;
A
#
# COMPACT_ATOMS: atom_id res chain seq x y z
N MET A 1 -7.72 23.30 -5.11
CA MET A 1 -8.69 22.69 -4.16
C MET A 1 -10.08 22.80 -4.76
N ASN A 2 -10.65 21.72 -5.27
CA ASN A 2 -12.04 21.71 -5.75
C ASN A 2 -12.96 21.65 -4.53
N ARG A 3 -13.31 22.84 -3.99
CA ARG A 3 -14.29 22.90 -2.90
C ARG A 3 -15.67 22.59 -3.46
N VAL A 4 -16.38 21.70 -2.79
CA VAL A 4 -17.79 21.40 -3.08
C VAL A 4 -18.60 22.70 -2.98
N PRO A 5 -19.38 23.07 -4.01
CA PRO A 5 -20.18 24.29 -3.98
C PRO A 5 -21.13 24.34 -2.77
N LYS A 6 -21.40 25.57 -2.25
CA LYS A 6 -22.40 25.74 -1.17
C LYS A 6 -23.77 25.30 -1.67
N GLY A 7 -24.48 24.47 -0.88
CA GLY A 7 -25.83 24.00 -1.18
C GLY A 7 -25.91 22.61 -1.83
N VAL A 8 -24.79 21.97 -2.15
CA VAL A 8 -24.77 20.55 -2.58
C VAL A 8 -24.73 19.68 -1.35
N LYS A 9 -25.60 18.67 -1.27
CA LYS A 9 -25.58 17.67 -0.21
C LYS A 9 -24.24 16.93 -0.27
N LYS A 10 -23.63 16.78 0.88
CA LYS A 10 -22.32 16.17 1.05
C LYS A 10 -22.45 14.82 1.70
N LEU A 11 -21.80 13.84 1.15
CA LEU A 11 -21.78 12.47 1.68
C LEU A 11 -20.33 12.05 1.87
N ASN A 12 -20.08 11.11 2.78
CA ASN A 12 -18.81 10.41 2.84
C ASN A 12 -18.92 9.12 2.04
N PHE A 13 -17.84 8.75 1.36
CA PHE A 13 -17.76 7.53 0.57
C PHE A 13 -16.64 6.65 1.08
N LEU A 14 -16.94 5.40 1.41
CA LEU A 14 -15.97 4.37 1.81
C LEU A 14 -15.77 3.39 0.66
N PHE A 15 -14.51 3.16 0.32
CA PHE A 15 -14.10 2.07 -0.54
C PHE A 15 -13.00 1.26 0.15
N GLU A 16 -13.23 -0.05 0.33
CA GLU A 16 -12.24 -1.00 0.85
C GLU A 16 -12.02 -2.13 -0.14
N ILE A 17 -10.77 -2.47 -0.38
CA ILE A 17 -10.32 -3.68 -1.06
C ILE A 17 -9.80 -4.64 0.01
N GLY A 18 -10.56 -5.68 0.30
CA GLY A 18 -10.16 -6.74 1.23
C GLY A 18 -9.36 -7.83 0.53
N LEU A 19 -8.26 -8.25 1.15
CA LEU A 19 -7.20 -9.06 0.53
C LEU A 19 -6.83 -10.27 1.38
N GLU A 20 -6.14 -11.23 0.77
CA GLU A 20 -5.18 -12.08 1.50
C GLU A 20 -3.97 -11.22 1.90
N GLU A 21 -3.19 -11.70 2.89
CA GLU A 21 -2.12 -10.90 3.50
C GLU A 21 -1.10 -10.41 2.47
N LEU A 22 -1.01 -9.09 2.30
CA LEU A 22 0.02 -8.43 1.52
C LEU A 22 1.38 -8.60 2.20
N PRO A 23 2.46 -8.79 1.44
CA PRO A 23 3.81 -8.58 1.95
C PRO A 23 3.96 -7.16 2.53
N SER A 24 4.65 -7.03 3.67
CA SER A 24 4.83 -5.75 4.38
C SER A 24 5.28 -4.60 3.47
N ARG A 25 6.20 -4.87 2.54
CA ARG A 25 6.73 -3.90 1.57
C ARG A 25 5.68 -3.31 0.61
N TYR A 26 4.57 -4.01 0.37
CA TYR A 26 3.53 -3.56 -0.54
C TYR A 26 2.38 -2.81 0.15
N VAL A 27 2.30 -2.85 1.48
CA VAL A 27 1.16 -2.27 2.22
C VAL A 27 1.11 -0.74 2.04
N ASP A 28 2.24 -0.06 2.26
CA ASP A 28 2.32 1.41 2.13
C ASP A 28 2.16 1.86 0.67
N GLU A 29 2.75 1.11 -0.26
CA GLU A 29 2.64 1.38 -1.69
C GLU A 29 1.20 1.25 -2.17
N ALA A 30 0.51 0.18 -1.77
CA ALA A 30 -0.89 -0.05 -2.10
C ALA A 30 -1.81 1.06 -1.56
N GLU A 31 -1.61 1.49 -0.31
CA GLU A 31 -2.34 2.60 0.30
C GLU A 31 -2.12 3.90 -0.46
N SER A 32 -0.86 4.27 -0.70
CA SER A 32 -0.49 5.49 -1.42
C SER A 32 -1.03 5.50 -2.84
N ASN A 33 -0.93 4.37 -3.56
CA ASN A 33 -1.42 4.24 -4.92
C ASN A 33 -2.94 4.32 -4.96
N LEU A 34 -3.65 3.61 -4.07
CA LEU A 34 -5.12 3.70 -3.97
C LEU A 34 -5.58 5.15 -3.80
N LYS A 35 -4.99 5.88 -2.85
CA LYS A 35 -5.32 7.28 -2.59
C LYS A 35 -5.05 8.17 -3.81
N LYS A 36 -3.84 8.10 -4.38
CA LYS A 36 -3.42 8.94 -5.52
C LYS A 36 -4.26 8.71 -6.76
N ILE A 37 -4.52 7.43 -7.08
CA ILE A 37 -5.29 7.07 -8.27
C ILE A 37 -6.75 7.48 -8.08
N ALA A 38 -7.36 7.21 -6.91
CA ALA A 38 -8.73 7.63 -6.63
C ALA A 38 -8.89 9.16 -6.70
N GLU A 39 -7.93 9.91 -6.14
CA GLU A 39 -7.92 11.36 -6.22
C GLU A 39 -7.88 11.87 -7.68
N LYS A 40 -7.06 11.24 -8.51
CA LYS A 40 -6.93 11.57 -9.93
C LYS A 40 -8.22 11.25 -10.70
N GLU A 41 -8.75 10.03 -10.56
CA GLU A 41 -9.98 9.60 -11.24
C GLU A 41 -11.18 10.48 -10.87
N LEU A 42 -11.36 10.80 -9.58
CA LEU A 42 -12.45 11.68 -9.13
C LEU A 42 -12.34 13.08 -9.73
N LYS A 43 -11.12 13.63 -9.85
CA LYS A 43 -10.89 14.94 -10.49
C LYS A 43 -11.14 14.92 -11.99
N GLU A 44 -10.68 13.87 -12.68
CA GLU A 44 -10.90 13.69 -14.12
C GLU A 44 -12.39 13.56 -14.43
N GLU A 45 -13.14 12.90 -13.56
CA GLU A 45 -14.60 12.80 -13.63
C GLU A 45 -15.34 14.01 -13.05
N ARG A 46 -14.66 15.07 -12.71
CA ARG A 46 -15.24 16.34 -12.21
C ARG A 46 -16.11 16.17 -10.95
N ILE A 47 -15.78 15.18 -10.11
CA ILE A 47 -16.44 14.97 -8.83
C ILE A 47 -15.66 15.71 -7.77
N ALA A 48 -16.29 16.70 -7.13
CA ALA A 48 -15.67 17.46 -6.07
C ALA A 48 -15.73 16.71 -4.73
N PHE A 49 -14.70 16.87 -3.91
CA PHE A 49 -14.60 16.32 -2.56
C PHE A 49 -13.69 17.22 -1.70
N SER A 50 -13.70 17.03 -0.38
CA SER A 50 -12.86 17.82 0.53
C SER A 50 -11.51 17.18 0.81
N GLU A 51 -11.51 15.90 1.15
CA GLU A 51 -10.32 15.15 1.60
C GLU A 51 -10.47 13.66 1.26
N ILE A 52 -9.33 12.97 1.05
CA ILE A 52 -9.27 11.52 1.01
C ILE A 52 -8.36 11.05 2.16
N GLU A 53 -8.95 10.37 3.12
CA GLU A 53 -8.27 9.65 4.18
C GLU A 53 -8.03 8.21 3.71
N SER A 54 -6.81 7.69 3.92
CA SER A 54 -6.43 6.33 3.50
C SER A 54 -6.05 5.47 4.68
N PHE A 55 -6.24 4.16 4.52
CA PHE A 55 -5.99 3.16 5.55
C PHE A 55 -5.41 1.90 4.92
N SER A 56 -4.50 1.25 5.64
CA SER A 56 -3.96 -0.04 5.24
C SER A 56 -3.68 -0.95 6.41
N THR A 57 -3.86 -2.24 6.18
CA THR A 57 -3.37 -3.33 7.02
C THR A 57 -2.85 -4.44 6.10
N PRO A 58 -2.20 -5.50 6.60
CA PRO A 58 -1.83 -6.63 5.76
C PRO A 58 -2.99 -7.17 4.89
N ARG A 59 -4.23 -7.05 5.35
CA ARG A 59 -5.38 -7.69 4.71
C ARG A 59 -6.37 -6.75 4.05
N ARG A 60 -6.10 -5.44 4.02
CA ARG A 60 -6.96 -4.44 3.36
C ARG A 60 -6.24 -3.17 3.02
N VAL A 61 -6.74 -2.52 1.99
CA VAL A 61 -6.46 -1.11 1.72
C VAL A 61 -7.79 -0.39 1.51
N ALA A 62 -7.94 0.80 2.07
CA ALA A 62 -9.20 1.52 2.02
C ALA A 62 -9.00 3.02 1.92
N ILE A 63 -10.03 3.70 1.42
CA ILE A 63 -10.15 5.15 1.45
C ILE A 63 -11.53 5.58 1.96
N ILE A 64 -11.55 6.70 2.68
CA ILE A 64 -12.76 7.46 2.94
C ILE A 64 -12.62 8.80 2.23
N VAL A 65 -13.49 9.03 1.25
CA VAL A 65 -13.60 10.32 0.53
C VAL A 65 -14.62 11.15 1.27
N LYS A 66 -14.18 12.26 1.89
CA LYS A 66 -15.05 13.14 2.67
C LYS A 66 -15.71 14.18 1.80
N ASP A 67 -16.95 14.51 2.15
CA ASP A 67 -17.74 15.54 1.47
C ASP A 67 -17.78 15.37 -0.06
N ILE A 68 -17.95 14.16 -0.57
CA ILE A 68 -18.05 13.91 -2.00
C ILE A 68 -19.35 14.49 -2.54
N ALA A 69 -19.28 15.17 -3.70
CA ALA A 69 -20.45 15.77 -4.35
C ALA A 69 -21.40 14.68 -4.87
N GLU A 70 -22.73 14.92 -4.78
CA GLU A 70 -23.75 13.96 -5.26
C GLU A 70 -23.75 13.80 -6.79
N LYS A 71 -23.21 14.78 -7.53
CA LYS A 71 -23.09 14.73 -8.99
C LYS A 71 -21.77 15.33 -9.48
N GLN A 72 -21.37 14.98 -10.68
CA GLN A 72 -20.29 15.64 -11.42
C GLN A 72 -20.62 17.12 -11.64
N ALA A 73 -19.59 17.97 -11.69
CA ALA A 73 -19.77 19.33 -12.18
C ALA A 73 -20.18 19.31 -13.66
N ASP A 74 -21.11 20.18 -14.01
CA ASP A 74 -21.47 20.41 -15.40
C ASP A 74 -20.22 20.93 -16.16
N LEU A 75 -20.14 20.65 -17.46
CA LEU A 75 -19.01 21.04 -18.29
C LEU A 75 -19.48 21.76 -19.54
N ASP A 76 -19.08 23.01 -19.67
CA ASP A 76 -19.17 23.76 -20.94
C ASP A 76 -17.90 23.45 -21.76
N LYS A 77 -18.00 22.47 -22.66
CA LYS A 77 -16.89 22.07 -23.53
C LYS A 77 -16.86 22.93 -24.76
N LYS A 78 -15.81 23.77 -24.89
CA LYS A 78 -15.53 24.55 -26.10
C LYS A 78 -14.45 23.83 -26.91
N SER A 79 -14.81 23.34 -28.07
CA SER A 79 -13.91 22.74 -29.03
C SER A 79 -13.62 23.70 -30.17
N VAL A 80 -12.35 23.95 -30.45
CA VAL A 80 -11.91 24.83 -31.55
C VAL A 80 -11.49 23.95 -32.71
N GLY A 81 -12.08 24.23 -33.89
CA GLY A 81 -11.84 23.51 -35.12
C GLY A 81 -10.87 24.21 -36.07
N PRO A 82 -10.90 23.90 -37.35
CA PRO A 82 -10.08 24.54 -38.36
C PRO A 82 -10.42 26.03 -38.52
N SER A 83 -9.54 26.80 -39.19
CA SER A 83 -9.82 28.19 -39.54
C SER A 83 -11.04 28.28 -40.45
N VAL A 84 -11.74 29.41 -40.40
CA VAL A 84 -12.95 29.67 -41.24
C VAL A 84 -12.61 29.45 -42.70
N GLU A 85 -11.44 29.87 -43.19
CA GLU A 85 -10.99 29.72 -44.57
C GLU A 85 -10.78 28.24 -44.97
N ILE A 86 -10.44 27.36 -44.03
CA ILE A 86 -10.31 25.90 -44.27
C ILE A 86 -11.66 25.21 -44.11
N ALA A 87 -12.49 25.68 -43.16
CA ALA A 87 -13.77 25.07 -42.84
C ALA A 87 -14.86 25.39 -43.87
N TYR A 88 -14.78 26.55 -44.51
CA TYR A 88 -15.74 27.01 -45.56
C TYR A 88 -14.98 27.36 -46.83
N LYS A 89 -15.61 27.00 -47.96
CA LYS A 89 -15.19 27.44 -49.29
C LYS A 89 -16.46 27.86 -50.07
N ASP A 90 -16.43 29.06 -50.62
CA ASP A 90 -17.56 29.65 -51.38
C ASP A 90 -18.91 29.59 -50.62
N GLY A 91 -18.85 29.76 -49.28
CA GLY A 91 -20.01 29.71 -48.40
C GLY A 91 -20.50 28.32 -48.00
N ALA A 92 -19.93 27.23 -48.55
CA ALA A 92 -20.26 25.88 -48.22
C ALA A 92 -19.21 25.23 -47.29
N LEU A 93 -19.64 24.31 -46.41
CA LEU A 93 -18.74 23.53 -45.58
C LEU A 93 -17.85 22.64 -46.42
N THR A 94 -16.57 22.64 -46.10
CA THR A 94 -15.59 21.69 -46.68
C THR A 94 -15.61 20.37 -45.90
N LYS A 95 -14.98 19.35 -46.48
CA LYS A 95 -14.79 18.04 -45.79
C LYS A 95 -14.11 18.21 -44.43
N ALA A 96 -13.22 19.19 -44.24
CA ALA A 96 -12.56 19.48 -42.98
C ALA A 96 -13.55 20.10 -41.95
N GLY A 97 -14.41 21.01 -42.38
CA GLY A 97 -15.47 21.58 -41.54
C GLY A 97 -16.49 20.54 -41.11
N GLU A 98 -17.00 19.77 -42.09
CA GLU A 98 -17.92 18.66 -41.81
C GLU A 98 -17.33 17.60 -40.87
N GLY A 99 -16.06 17.21 -41.10
CA GLY A 99 -15.35 16.25 -40.27
C GLY A 99 -15.21 16.73 -38.82
N PHE A 100 -14.91 18.00 -38.61
CA PHE A 100 -14.85 18.58 -37.26
C PHE A 100 -16.23 18.54 -36.60
N ILE A 101 -17.29 19.03 -37.25
CA ILE A 101 -18.66 19.05 -36.72
C ILE A 101 -19.09 17.62 -36.34
N LYS A 102 -18.90 16.67 -37.26
CA LYS A 102 -19.24 15.26 -37.02
C LYS A 102 -18.45 14.67 -35.84
N SER A 103 -17.17 15.00 -35.72
CA SER A 103 -16.33 14.50 -34.62
C SER A 103 -16.79 15.00 -33.24
N GLN A 104 -17.45 16.17 -33.21
CA GLN A 104 -18.05 16.71 -31.99
C GLN A 104 -19.50 16.23 -31.78
N GLY A 105 -20.08 15.44 -32.69
CA GLY A 105 -21.49 15.00 -32.65
C GLY A 105 -22.43 16.20 -32.63
N ALA A 106 -22.12 17.22 -33.43
CA ALA A 106 -22.87 18.48 -33.56
C ALA A 106 -23.45 18.64 -34.93
N THR A 107 -24.27 19.66 -35.12
CA THR A 107 -24.87 20.07 -36.43
C THR A 107 -24.20 21.36 -36.93
N PRO A 108 -24.34 21.72 -38.22
CA PRO A 108 -23.83 22.95 -38.75
C PRO A 108 -24.37 24.22 -38.01
N ASP A 109 -25.58 24.14 -37.44
CA ASP A 109 -26.20 25.22 -36.70
C ASP A 109 -25.54 25.49 -35.32
N ASP A 110 -24.79 24.52 -34.78
CA ASP A 110 -24.07 24.63 -33.52
C ASP A 110 -22.73 25.36 -33.68
N VAL A 111 -22.32 25.67 -34.92
CA VAL A 111 -21.01 26.26 -35.20
C VAL A 111 -21.02 27.75 -34.87
N LYS A 112 -20.09 28.17 -34.02
CA LYS A 112 -19.77 29.56 -33.72
C LYS A 112 -18.41 29.92 -34.32
N ILE A 113 -18.28 31.15 -34.79
CA ILE A 113 -16.98 31.68 -35.21
C ILE A 113 -16.37 32.44 -34.04
N ILE A 114 -15.12 32.07 -33.71
CA ILE A 114 -14.31 32.78 -32.73
C ILE A 114 -13.08 33.37 -33.39
N GLU A 115 -12.65 34.51 -32.90
CA GLU A 115 -11.44 35.20 -33.34
C GLU A 115 -10.37 35.16 -32.23
N ASN A 116 -9.16 34.81 -32.60
CA ASN A 116 -7.99 34.85 -31.73
C ASN A 116 -6.81 35.51 -32.47
N GLU A 117 -5.67 35.64 -31.81
CA GLU A 117 -4.45 36.24 -32.39
C GLU A 117 -3.98 35.64 -33.71
N LYS A 118 -4.41 34.40 -34.02
CA LYS A 118 -4.03 33.63 -35.24
C LYS A 118 -5.10 33.68 -36.33
N GLY A 119 -6.25 34.34 -36.11
CA GLY A 119 -7.35 34.48 -37.08
C GLY A 119 -8.70 33.95 -36.58
N LYS A 120 -9.61 33.74 -37.55
CA LYS A 120 -10.98 33.26 -37.30
C LYS A 120 -11.08 31.76 -37.42
N TYR A 121 -11.67 31.11 -36.41
CA TYR A 121 -11.81 29.67 -36.30
C TYR A 121 -13.28 29.29 -36.08
N ILE A 122 -13.68 28.12 -36.57
CA ILE A 122 -14.96 27.53 -36.16
C ILE A 122 -14.82 26.94 -34.77
N SER A 123 -15.87 27.05 -33.96
CA SER A 123 -15.92 26.41 -32.63
C SER A 123 -17.30 25.88 -32.35
N ILE A 124 -17.34 24.82 -31.52
CA ILE A 124 -18.60 24.25 -31.03
C ILE A 124 -18.54 24.29 -29.50
N GLU A 125 -19.58 24.82 -28.91
CA GLU A 125 -19.79 24.83 -27.47
C GLU A 125 -20.86 23.79 -27.14
N LYS A 126 -20.50 22.83 -26.28
CA LYS A 126 -21.39 21.75 -25.88
C LYS A 126 -21.52 21.73 -24.36
N PHE A 127 -22.74 21.89 -23.90
CA PHE A 127 -23.08 21.70 -22.50
C PHE A 127 -23.19 20.20 -22.21
N ILE A 128 -22.43 19.71 -21.23
CA ILE A 128 -22.47 18.33 -20.74
C ILE A 128 -22.92 18.37 -19.28
N ALA A 129 -24.17 17.97 -19.05
CA ALA A 129 -24.71 17.89 -17.70
C ALA A 129 -23.95 16.84 -16.89
N GLY A 130 -23.63 17.16 -15.65
CA GLY A 130 -23.00 16.20 -14.73
C GLY A 130 -23.92 15.04 -14.41
N LYS A 131 -23.38 13.82 -14.39
CA LYS A 131 -24.09 12.62 -13.97
C LYS A 131 -24.09 12.49 -12.44
N PRO A 132 -25.07 11.78 -11.85
CA PRO A 132 -25.04 11.41 -10.43
C PRO A 132 -23.76 10.63 -10.10
N THR A 133 -23.09 11.02 -9.00
CA THR A 133 -21.82 10.38 -8.57
C THR A 133 -21.96 8.88 -8.38
N LYS A 134 -23.11 8.41 -7.88
CA LYS A 134 -23.38 6.98 -7.69
C LYS A 134 -23.40 6.16 -9.00
N GLU A 135 -23.67 6.80 -10.12
CA GLU A 135 -23.66 6.14 -11.43
C GLU A 135 -22.24 6.07 -12.04
N VAL A 136 -21.36 6.99 -11.64
CA VAL A 136 -19.99 7.10 -12.17
C VAL A 136 -18.99 6.33 -11.31
N LEU A 137 -19.19 6.28 -9.99
CA LEU A 137 -18.29 5.63 -9.05
C LEU A 137 -17.93 4.18 -9.41
N PRO A 138 -18.85 3.29 -9.84
CA PRO A 138 -18.49 1.92 -10.18
C PRO A 138 -17.41 1.79 -11.26
N GLU A 139 -17.44 2.65 -12.26
CA GLU A 139 -16.42 2.70 -13.31
C GLU A 139 -15.10 3.26 -12.75
N ILE A 140 -15.15 4.33 -11.98
CA ILE A 140 -13.99 4.88 -11.29
C ILE A 140 -13.30 3.80 -10.45
N LEU A 141 -14.04 3.06 -9.63
CA LEU A 141 -13.49 2.01 -8.76
C LEU A 141 -12.82 0.90 -9.57
N SER A 142 -13.42 0.50 -10.68
CA SER A 142 -12.84 -0.49 -11.59
C SER A 142 -11.51 0.01 -12.17
N ASN A 143 -11.45 1.28 -12.57
CA ASN A 143 -10.23 1.91 -13.09
C ASN A 143 -9.16 2.03 -12.00
N VAL A 144 -9.54 2.43 -10.79
CA VAL A 144 -8.65 2.52 -9.64
C VAL A 144 -7.99 1.16 -9.37
N ILE A 145 -8.76 0.07 -9.26
CA ILE A 145 -8.21 -1.27 -9.01
C ILE A 145 -7.23 -1.68 -10.11
N LYS A 146 -7.59 -1.46 -11.39
CA LYS A 146 -6.75 -1.83 -12.54
C LYS A 146 -5.44 -1.06 -12.62
N LYS A 147 -5.39 0.15 -12.09
CA LYS A 147 -4.22 1.04 -12.12
C LYS A 147 -3.30 0.87 -10.91
N ILE A 148 -3.68 0.09 -9.89
CA ILE A 148 -2.78 -0.26 -8.79
C ILE A 148 -1.79 -1.32 -9.28
N GLU A 149 -0.53 -0.94 -9.41
CA GLU A 149 0.55 -1.79 -9.87
C GLU A 149 1.42 -2.26 -8.71
N PHE A 150 2.04 -3.43 -8.86
CA PHE A 150 2.98 -4.02 -7.90
C PHE A 150 4.18 -4.61 -8.67
N GLU A 151 5.37 -4.51 -8.11
CA GLU A 151 6.58 -5.14 -8.66
C GLU A 151 6.35 -6.62 -8.97
N LYS A 152 5.70 -7.33 -8.05
CA LYS A 152 5.31 -8.74 -8.25
C LYS A 152 3.81 -8.91 -8.00
N SER A 153 3.14 -9.49 -8.97
CA SER A 153 1.72 -9.79 -8.93
C SER A 153 1.45 -11.24 -9.34
N MET A 154 0.32 -11.78 -8.92
CA MET A 154 -0.10 -13.15 -9.21
C MET A 154 -1.51 -13.18 -9.81
N LYS A 155 -1.83 -14.24 -10.53
CA LYS A 155 -3.20 -14.62 -10.85
C LYS A 155 -3.68 -15.62 -9.79
N TRP A 156 -4.98 -15.69 -9.59
CA TRP A 156 -5.58 -16.66 -8.67
C TRP A 156 -6.89 -17.20 -9.22
N SER A 157 -7.20 -18.45 -8.89
CA SER A 157 -8.36 -19.16 -9.44
C SER A 157 -8.31 -19.15 -10.98
N ASP A 158 -9.42 -19.00 -11.64
CA ASP A 158 -9.62 -18.92 -13.09
C ASP A 158 -9.54 -17.48 -13.65
N ARG A 159 -9.20 -16.49 -12.78
CA ARG A 159 -9.17 -15.07 -13.13
C ARG A 159 -7.96 -14.71 -13.96
N THR A 160 -8.16 -13.76 -14.87
CA THR A 160 -7.07 -13.21 -15.70
C THR A 160 -6.42 -11.99 -15.09
N PHE A 161 -7.14 -11.27 -14.22
CA PHE A 161 -6.64 -10.11 -13.50
C PHE A 161 -5.49 -10.47 -12.57
N ARG A 162 -4.54 -9.55 -12.42
CA ARG A 162 -3.36 -9.73 -11.57
C ARG A 162 -3.34 -8.70 -10.46
N PHE A 163 -3.02 -9.16 -9.25
CA PHE A 163 -2.83 -8.30 -8.08
C PHE A 163 -1.72 -8.89 -7.19
N ALA A 164 -1.24 -8.15 -6.17
CA ALA A 164 -0.17 -8.68 -5.29
C ALA A 164 -0.63 -9.89 -4.46
N ARG A 165 -1.91 -9.93 -4.07
CA ARG A 165 -2.58 -11.04 -3.39
C ARG A 165 -4.04 -11.12 -3.83
N PRO A 166 -4.69 -12.29 -3.67
CA PRO A 166 -6.10 -12.45 -4.02
C PRO A 166 -7.00 -11.44 -3.32
N ILE A 167 -7.85 -10.75 -4.09
CA ILE A 167 -8.92 -9.92 -3.57
C ILE A 167 -10.04 -10.84 -3.07
N LYS A 168 -10.60 -10.55 -1.89
CA LYS A 168 -11.58 -11.41 -1.20
C LYS A 168 -12.93 -10.74 -1.00
N TRP A 169 -12.98 -9.43 -0.82
CA TRP A 169 -14.23 -8.67 -0.65
C TRP A 169 -14.02 -7.20 -1.00
N PHE A 170 -15.12 -6.50 -1.20
CA PHE A 170 -15.15 -5.04 -1.33
C PHE A 170 -16.17 -4.45 -0.37
N VAL A 171 -15.83 -3.29 0.21
CA VAL A 171 -16.83 -2.40 0.83
C VAL A 171 -16.97 -1.18 -0.06
N THR A 172 -18.23 -0.85 -0.44
CA THR A 172 -18.57 0.26 -1.32
C THR A 172 -19.80 0.98 -0.77
N LEU A 173 -19.57 2.00 0.08
CA LEU A 173 -20.64 2.63 0.84
C LEU A 173 -20.62 4.15 0.62
N LEU A 174 -21.70 4.70 0.06
CA LEU A 174 -21.91 6.13 -0.15
C LEU A 174 -22.96 6.64 0.85
N GLY A 175 -22.53 7.34 1.90
CA GLY A 175 -23.39 7.64 3.04
C GLY A 175 -23.87 6.35 3.69
N THR A 176 -25.16 6.04 3.59
CA THR A 176 -25.78 4.80 4.08
C THR A 176 -26.13 3.82 2.94
N GLU A 177 -25.90 4.21 1.68
CA GLU A 177 -26.29 3.40 0.50
C GLU A 177 -25.10 2.54 0.05
N VAL A 178 -25.31 1.23 -0.09
CA VAL A 178 -24.36 0.32 -0.73
C VAL A 178 -24.39 0.56 -2.24
N LEU A 179 -23.26 0.93 -2.82
CA LEU A 179 -23.15 1.11 -4.26
C LEU A 179 -23.13 -0.23 -5.00
N PRO A 180 -23.92 -0.38 -6.06
CA PRO A 180 -23.82 -1.52 -6.96
C PRO A 180 -22.45 -1.54 -7.63
N PHE A 181 -21.59 -2.45 -7.22
CA PHE A 181 -20.25 -2.62 -7.75
C PHE A 181 -19.91 -4.09 -7.86
N GLU A 182 -19.30 -4.46 -8.98
CA GLU A 182 -18.79 -5.82 -9.19
C GLU A 182 -17.46 -5.75 -9.94
N PHE A 183 -16.46 -6.49 -9.44
CA PHE A 183 -15.17 -6.62 -10.09
C PHE A 183 -14.66 -8.05 -9.94
N GLU A 184 -14.30 -8.67 -11.08
CA GLU A 184 -13.82 -10.07 -11.11
C GLU A 184 -14.77 -11.04 -10.35
N GLY A 185 -16.09 -10.90 -10.51
CA GLY A 185 -17.09 -11.75 -9.88
C GLY A 185 -17.26 -11.54 -8.36
N LEU A 186 -16.61 -10.52 -7.77
CA LEU A 186 -16.81 -10.11 -6.39
C LEU A 186 -17.70 -8.88 -6.34
N LYS A 187 -18.77 -8.95 -5.56
CA LYS A 187 -19.71 -7.84 -5.37
C LYS A 187 -19.28 -6.96 -4.20
N GLY A 188 -19.45 -5.66 -4.39
CA GLY A 188 -19.33 -4.68 -3.33
C GLY A 188 -20.49 -4.80 -2.31
N GLY A 189 -20.22 -4.45 -1.07
CA GLY A 189 -21.20 -4.50 0.01
C GLY A 189 -20.86 -3.51 1.11
N ASN A 190 -21.43 -3.73 2.29
CA ASN A 190 -21.15 -2.97 3.51
C ASN A 190 -20.48 -3.82 4.60
N LYS A 191 -20.04 -5.03 4.27
CA LYS A 191 -19.41 -5.93 5.24
C LYS A 191 -17.90 -5.99 5.03
N THR A 192 -17.14 -5.59 6.05
CA THR A 192 -15.74 -5.84 6.20
C THR A 192 -15.49 -7.04 7.12
N ARG A 193 -14.25 -7.34 7.44
CA ARG A 193 -13.87 -8.47 8.30
C ARG A 193 -13.01 -7.99 9.45
N GLY A 194 -13.25 -8.54 10.61
CA GLY A 194 -12.41 -8.38 11.77
C GLY A 194 -11.10 -9.17 11.66
N MET A 195 -10.33 -9.18 12.72
CA MET A 195 -9.08 -9.91 12.82
C MET A 195 -9.30 -11.42 12.67
N ARG A 196 -8.55 -12.07 11.76
CA ARG A 196 -8.80 -13.44 11.24
C ARG A 196 -9.03 -14.49 12.32
N TYR A 197 -8.28 -14.47 13.41
CA TYR A 197 -8.30 -15.54 14.41
C TYR A 197 -9.11 -15.24 15.65
N PHE A 198 -9.45 -13.98 15.92
CA PHE A 198 -10.13 -13.56 17.16
C PHE A 198 -11.48 -12.92 16.94
N ALA A 199 -11.69 -12.36 15.77
CA ALA A 199 -12.93 -11.75 15.34
C ALA A 199 -13.18 -12.05 13.84
N PRO A 200 -13.28 -13.34 13.45
CA PRO A 200 -13.33 -13.75 12.04
C PRO A 200 -14.67 -13.41 11.35
N GLN A 201 -15.67 -12.96 12.11
CA GLN A 201 -16.99 -12.63 11.59
C GLN A 201 -16.95 -11.42 10.64
N ASP A 202 -17.96 -11.35 9.80
CA ASP A 202 -18.25 -10.17 9.02
C ASP A 202 -18.67 -9.02 9.97
N VAL A 203 -18.15 -7.84 9.69
CA VAL A 203 -18.41 -6.59 10.44
C VAL A 203 -19.20 -5.67 9.52
N GLU A 204 -20.43 -5.41 9.87
CA GLU A 204 -21.29 -4.52 9.10
C GLU A 204 -20.96 -3.06 9.39
N ILE A 205 -20.80 -2.27 8.32
CA ILE A 205 -20.55 -0.84 8.34
C ILE A 205 -21.81 -0.15 7.82
N SER A 206 -22.43 0.68 8.64
CA SER A 206 -23.67 1.39 8.28
C SER A 206 -23.37 2.74 7.65
N THR A 207 -22.25 3.37 8.05
CA THR A 207 -21.76 4.64 7.49
C THR A 207 -20.24 4.65 7.39
N PRO A 208 -19.65 5.40 6.43
CA PRO A 208 -18.19 5.53 6.34
C PRO A 208 -17.52 6.01 7.63
N ASP A 209 -18.21 6.82 8.44
CA ASP A 209 -17.64 7.46 9.62
C ASP A 209 -17.38 6.46 10.76
N GLU A 210 -18.14 5.36 10.84
CA GLU A 210 -17.94 4.32 11.86
C GLU A 210 -16.88 3.27 11.48
N TYR A 211 -16.32 3.33 10.25
CA TYR A 211 -15.40 2.31 9.75
C TYR A 211 -14.22 2.04 10.68
N VAL A 212 -13.54 3.09 11.14
CA VAL A 212 -12.35 2.95 12.00
C VAL A 212 -12.71 2.40 13.38
N SER A 213 -13.80 2.89 13.99
CA SER A 213 -14.25 2.42 15.30
C SER A 213 -14.73 0.96 15.26
N LYS A 214 -15.52 0.60 14.25
CA LYS A 214 -15.98 -0.78 14.03
C LYS A 214 -14.84 -1.76 13.82
N LEU A 215 -13.82 -1.38 13.05
CA LEU A 215 -12.61 -2.19 12.90
C LEU A 215 -11.87 -2.37 14.22
N ARG A 216 -11.73 -1.29 15.03
CA ARG A 216 -11.05 -1.36 16.33
C ARG A 216 -11.80 -2.25 17.32
N GLU A 217 -13.13 -2.19 17.37
CA GLU A 217 -13.99 -3.08 18.15
C GLU A 217 -13.80 -4.57 17.78
N ASN A 218 -13.40 -4.81 16.51
CA ASN A 218 -13.15 -6.15 15.96
C ASN A 218 -11.66 -6.47 15.83
N SER A 219 -10.83 -5.90 16.71
CA SER A 219 -9.39 -6.16 16.82
C SER A 219 -8.61 -5.85 15.54
N VAL A 220 -8.95 -4.73 14.88
CA VAL A 220 -8.18 -4.19 13.74
C VAL A 220 -7.96 -2.70 13.94
N ILE A 221 -6.71 -2.28 14.02
CA ILE A 221 -6.32 -0.88 14.07
C ILE A 221 -6.03 -0.43 12.63
N ALA A 222 -7.00 0.24 12.01
CA ALA A 222 -6.93 0.61 10.60
C ALA A 222 -5.86 1.68 10.31
N ARG A 223 -5.72 2.69 11.20
CA ARG A 223 -4.73 3.75 11.04
C ARG A 223 -3.32 3.26 11.35
N LYS A 224 -2.42 3.37 10.39
CA LYS A 224 -1.01 2.97 10.54
C LYS A 224 -0.34 3.70 11.71
N ALA A 225 -0.57 5.00 11.87
CA ALA A 225 0.00 5.79 12.97
C ALA A 225 -0.45 5.27 14.35
N ASP A 226 -1.72 4.91 14.49
CA ASP A 226 -2.25 4.35 15.75
C ASP A 226 -1.64 2.97 16.04
N ARG A 227 -1.48 2.12 15.00
CA ARG A 227 -0.80 0.82 15.16
C ARG A 227 0.65 0.99 15.60
N LYS A 228 1.37 1.92 14.99
CA LYS A 228 2.76 2.23 15.36
C LYS A 228 2.86 2.71 16.80
N ALA A 229 1.97 3.60 17.22
CA ALA A 229 1.92 4.08 18.61
C ALA A 229 1.63 2.94 19.60
N GLU A 230 0.70 2.03 19.28
CA GLU A 230 0.37 0.88 20.12
C GLU A 230 1.53 -0.11 20.22
N ILE A 231 2.29 -0.35 19.13
CA ILE A 231 3.51 -1.17 19.15
C ILE A 231 4.53 -0.56 20.09
N LEU A 232 4.86 0.72 19.92
CA LEU A 232 5.87 1.39 20.77
C LEU A 232 5.48 1.39 22.24
N LYS A 233 4.19 1.65 22.52
CA LYS A 233 3.64 1.57 23.89
C LYS A 233 3.80 0.16 24.45
N SER A 234 3.40 -0.87 23.71
CA SER A 234 3.47 -2.26 24.15
C SER A 234 4.91 -2.73 24.37
N ILE A 235 5.86 -2.31 23.52
CA ILE A 235 7.30 -2.57 23.72
C ILE A 235 7.77 -1.96 25.03
N LYS A 236 7.45 -0.68 25.25
CA LYS A 236 7.85 0.06 26.46
C LYS A 236 7.34 -0.61 27.73
N GLU A 237 6.04 -0.95 27.77
CA GLU A 237 5.42 -1.64 28.90
C GLU A 237 6.08 -2.98 29.24
N ASN A 238 6.58 -3.72 28.23
CA ASN A 238 7.29 -4.99 28.44
C ASN A 238 8.74 -4.82 28.94
N CYS A 239 9.32 -3.62 28.85
CA CYS A 239 10.69 -3.33 29.25
C CYS A 239 10.78 -2.61 30.61
N GLU A 240 9.80 -1.76 30.95
CA GLU A 240 9.86 -0.86 32.11
C GLU A 240 10.05 -1.57 33.46
N ASN A 241 9.44 -2.74 33.65
CA ASN A 241 9.52 -3.44 34.95
C ASN A 241 10.89 -3.94 35.30
N ASP A 242 11.78 -4.16 34.35
CA ASP A 242 13.14 -4.68 34.53
C ASP A 242 14.21 -3.59 34.36
N GLY A 243 13.82 -2.36 34.08
CA GLY A 243 14.75 -1.29 33.68
C GLY A 243 15.40 -1.53 32.31
N ASP A 244 14.86 -2.43 31.53
CA ASP A 244 15.31 -2.79 30.19
C ASP A 244 14.92 -1.72 29.16
N VAL A 245 15.64 -1.68 28.03
CA VAL A 245 15.34 -0.80 26.89
C VAL A 245 15.43 -1.60 25.59
N ALA A 246 14.35 -1.65 24.81
CA ALA A 246 14.40 -2.27 23.49
C ALA A 246 15.13 -1.37 22.48
N ILE A 247 15.94 -1.97 21.61
CA ILE A 247 16.59 -1.28 20.50
C ILE A 247 15.56 -1.14 19.37
N ILE A 248 15.14 0.09 19.08
CA ILE A 248 14.16 0.37 18.06
C ILE A 248 14.86 0.75 16.76
N ASN A 249 14.97 -0.22 15.86
CA ASN A 249 15.34 0.02 14.47
C ASN A 249 14.12 0.52 13.70
N ASN A 250 14.17 1.71 13.13
CA ASN A 250 13.03 2.31 12.44
C ASN A 250 12.59 1.51 11.20
N TYR A 251 13.53 0.91 10.47
CA TYR A 251 13.19 0.07 9.31
C TYR A 251 12.41 -1.17 9.75
N LEU A 252 12.90 -1.86 10.79
CA LEU A 252 12.20 -3.00 11.38
C LEU A 252 10.83 -2.61 11.92
N LEU A 253 10.72 -1.46 12.61
CA LEU A 253 9.44 -0.97 13.14
C LEU A 253 8.41 -0.75 12.02
N GLU A 254 8.80 -0.09 10.93
CA GLU A 254 7.89 0.13 9.78
C GLU A 254 7.47 -1.20 9.12
N GLU A 255 8.38 -2.17 9.01
CA GLU A 255 8.06 -3.50 8.52
C GLU A 255 7.04 -4.19 9.44
N VAL A 256 7.28 -4.18 10.75
CA VAL A 256 6.42 -4.83 11.76
C VAL A 256 5.03 -4.19 11.82
N VAL A 257 4.93 -2.85 11.72
CA VAL A 257 3.65 -2.14 11.63
C VAL A 257 2.79 -2.67 10.47
N ASN A 258 3.45 -3.05 9.37
CA ASN A 258 2.79 -3.57 8.17
C ASN A 258 2.57 -5.10 8.19
N LEU A 259 2.94 -5.79 9.27
CA LEU A 259 2.71 -7.23 9.44
C LEU A 259 1.54 -7.56 10.37
N VAL A 260 1.05 -6.57 11.15
CA VAL A 260 0.02 -6.81 12.17
C VAL A 260 -1.20 -5.92 11.98
N GLU A 261 -2.38 -6.40 12.41
CA GLU A 261 -3.62 -5.64 12.45
C GLU A 261 -3.96 -5.16 13.88
N TYR A 262 -3.57 -5.95 14.91
CA TYR A 262 -3.79 -5.63 16.33
C TYR A 262 -2.57 -6.06 17.15
N PRO A 263 -1.60 -5.15 17.31
CA PRO A 263 -0.29 -5.49 17.86
C PRO A 263 -0.34 -5.81 19.36
N PHE A 264 0.48 -6.78 19.74
CA PHE A 264 0.74 -7.17 21.11
C PHE A 264 2.21 -7.59 21.24
N ALA A 265 2.96 -6.99 22.18
CA ALA A 265 4.36 -7.34 22.42
C ALA A 265 4.48 -8.51 23.40
N ILE A 266 5.43 -9.40 23.13
CA ILE A 266 5.85 -10.47 24.01
C ILE A 266 7.36 -10.36 24.20
N LYS A 267 7.81 -10.44 25.47
CA LYS A 267 9.24 -10.55 25.81
C LYS A 267 9.61 -12.02 25.89
N GLY A 268 10.60 -12.45 25.09
CA GLY A 268 11.21 -13.77 25.10
C GLY A 268 12.68 -13.69 25.49
N GLU A 269 13.28 -14.87 25.72
CA GLU A 269 14.68 -15.03 26.11
C GLU A 269 15.34 -16.13 25.28
N PHE A 270 16.66 -16.04 25.12
CA PHE A 270 17.49 -17.10 24.54
C PHE A 270 18.61 -17.49 25.50
N ASN A 271 19.31 -18.60 25.22
CA ASN A 271 20.41 -19.05 26.06
C ASN A 271 21.49 -17.96 26.20
N PRO A 272 21.80 -17.48 27.41
CA PRO A 272 22.78 -16.42 27.64
C PRO A 272 24.20 -16.75 27.15
N ASP A 273 24.55 -18.02 26.90
CA ASP A 273 25.85 -18.43 26.33
C ASP A 273 26.09 -17.84 24.94
N TYR A 274 25.04 -17.43 24.22
CA TYR A 274 25.18 -16.74 22.93
C TYR A 274 25.59 -15.27 23.05
N LEU A 275 25.59 -14.68 24.26
CA LEU A 275 26.10 -13.32 24.49
C LEU A 275 27.63 -13.22 24.34
N ASP A 276 28.34 -14.36 24.23
CA ASP A 276 29.74 -14.39 23.82
C ASP A 276 29.98 -14.00 22.37
N LEU A 277 28.92 -14.04 21.54
CA LEU A 277 28.97 -13.55 20.16
C LEU A 277 29.04 -12.02 20.14
N PRO A 278 29.67 -11.43 19.10
CA PRO A 278 29.59 -10.00 18.85
C PRO A 278 28.14 -9.51 18.82
N GLU A 279 27.87 -8.37 19.48
CA GLU A 279 26.54 -7.78 19.57
C GLU A 279 25.85 -7.63 18.20
N ASP A 280 26.60 -7.22 17.17
CA ASP A 280 26.08 -7.03 15.82
C ASP A 280 25.54 -8.33 15.22
N ILE A 281 26.21 -9.47 15.45
CA ILE A 281 25.78 -10.78 14.96
C ILE A 281 24.42 -11.17 15.58
N ILE A 282 24.28 -10.98 16.89
CA ILE A 282 23.05 -11.28 17.62
C ILE A 282 21.92 -10.38 17.14
N THR A 283 22.19 -9.07 17.08
CA THR A 283 21.21 -8.04 16.68
C THR A 283 20.71 -8.27 15.24
N ILE A 284 21.62 -8.48 14.29
CA ILE A 284 21.26 -8.75 12.88
C ILE A 284 20.44 -10.04 12.77
N THR A 285 20.82 -11.10 13.50
CA THR A 285 20.07 -12.36 13.52
C THR A 285 18.65 -12.18 14.01
N MET A 286 18.44 -11.40 15.07
CA MET A 286 17.11 -11.08 15.60
C MET A 286 16.29 -10.25 14.62
N GLU A 287 16.82 -9.12 14.17
CA GLU A 287 16.10 -8.16 13.36
C GLU A 287 15.78 -8.70 11.96
N THR A 288 16.78 -9.22 11.26
CA THR A 288 16.67 -9.59 9.86
C THR A 288 15.89 -10.89 9.64
N HIS A 289 16.13 -11.89 10.50
CA HIS A 289 15.55 -13.22 10.30
C HIS A 289 14.23 -13.42 11.03
N GLN A 290 14.05 -12.78 12.20
CA GLN A 290 12.90 -13.02 13.07
C GLN A 290 12.00 -11.80 13.31
N ARG A 291 12.41 -10.59 12.93
CA ARG A 291 11.73 -9.33 13.22
C ARG A 291 11.56 -9.11 14.72
N TYR A 292 12.57 -9.47 15.49
CA TYR A 292 12.61 -9.23 16.93
C TYR A 292 13.38 -7.95 17.23
N PHE A 293 12.95 -7.25 18.28
CA PHE A 293 13.64 -6.07 18.81
C PHE A 293 14.56 -6.52 19.92
N PRO A 294 15.90 -6.37 19.78
CA PRO A 294 16.85 -6.69 20.85
C PRO A 294 16.65 -5.79 22.07
N VAL A 295 17.03 -6.29 23.24
CA VAL A 295 16.84 -5.60 24.51
C VAL A 295 18.18 -5.37 25.20
N LYS A 296 18.42 -4.15 25.67
CA LYS A 296 19.57 -3.75 26.50
C LYS A 296 19.16 -3.54 27.95
N ASP A 297 20.10 -3.76 28.85
CA ASP A 297 19.96 -3.41 30.28
C ASP A 297 20.08 -1.89 30.51
N ALA A 298 19.87 -1.44 31.76
CA ALA A 298 19.99 -0.05 32.14
C ALA A 298 21.41 0.54 31.95
N ASN A 299 22.44 -0.31 31.79
CA ASN A 299 23.82 0.09 31.52
C ASN A 299 24.14 0.12 30.01
N GLY A 300 23.18 -0.14 29.16
CA GLY A 300 23.32 -0.13 27.70
C GLY A 300 23.97 -1.39 27.13
N ARG A 301 24.10 -2.49 27.90
CA ARG A 301 24.64 -3.78 27.43
C ARG A 301 23.53 -4.65 26.87
N LEU A 302 23.80 -5.36 25.76
CA LEU A 302 22.87 -6.31 25.21
C LEU A 302 22.55 -7.41 26.23
N THR A 303 21.29 -7.75 26.35
CA THR A 303 20.80 -8.86 27.18
C THR A 303 20.43 -10.06 26.30
N ASN A 304 20.14 -11.19 26.91
CA ASN A 304 19.58 -12.37 26.24
C ASN A 304 18.06 -12.27 26.03
N LYS A 305 17.49 -11.05 26.08
CA LYS A 305 16.06 -10.81 25.92
C LYS A 305 15.76 -10.18 24.56
N PHE A 306 14.57 -10.43 24.07
CA PHE A 306 14.04 -9.82 22.85
C PHE A 306 12.55 -9.53 22.98
N ILE A 307 12.06 -8.58 22.18
CA ILE A 307 10.63 -8.31 22.05
C ILE A 307 10.18 -8.74 20.65
N VAL A 308 9.08 -9.50 20.58
CA VAL A 308 8.39 -9.85 19.36
C VAL A 308 6.99 -9.24 19.35
N ILE A 309 6.57 -8.69 18.20
CA ILE A 309 5.23 -8.17 18.00
C ILE A 309 4.40 -9.20 17.25
N ARG A 310 3.22 -9.46 17.75
CA ARG A 310 2.25 -10.40 17.18
C ARG A 310 0.85 -9.81 17.13
N ASN A 311 -0.05 -10.48 16.41
CA ASN A 311 -1.47 -10.18 16.44
C ASN A 311 -2.14 -10.75 17.68
N ALA A 312 -2.74 -9.89 18.51
CA ALA A 312 -3.58 -10.18 19.68
C ALA A 312 -2.94 -10.95 20.85
N PRO A 313 -3.51 -10.90 22.06
CA PRO A 313 -2.85 -11.38 23.28
C PRO A 313 -3.02 -12.86 23.62
N LYS A 314 -3.96 -13.61 22.98
CA LYS A 314 -4.23 -15.00 23.37
C LYS A 314 -3.04 -15.91 23.18
N TYR A 315 -2.87 -16.92 24.07
CA TYR A 315 -1.82 -17.94 24.03
C TYR A 315 -0.38 -17.37 24.12
N SER A 316 -0.18 -16.30 24.88
CA SER A 316 1.12 -15.60 24.96
C SER A 316 2.26 -16.52 25.36
N GLU A 317 2.09 -17.39 26.35
CA GLU A 317 3.12 -18.34 26.80
C GLU A 317 3.51 -19.36 25.71
N VAL A 318 2.53 -19.88 24.96
CA VAL A 318 2.81 -20.84 23.88
C VAL A 318 3.58 -20.15 22.76
N VAL A 319 3.19 -18.92 22.41
CA VAL A 319 3.85 -18.12 21.38
C VAL A 319 5.25 -17.69 21.84
N LYS A 320 5.42 -17.27 23.11
CA LYS A 320 6.73 -16.98 23.70
C LYS A 320 7.69 -18.15 23.50
N LYS A 321 7.32 -19.32 24.00
CA LYS A 321 8.13 -20.55 23.86
C LYS A 321 8.42 -20.91 22.40
N GLY A 322 7.45 -20.68 21.50
CA GLY A 322 7.64 -20.91 20.07
C GLY A 322 8.73 -19.99 19.48
N ASN A 323 8.71 -18.70 19.83
CA ASN A 323 9.70 -17.72 19.34
C ASN A 323 11.10 -17.99 19.96
N GLU A 324 11.18 -18.32 21.25
CA GLU A 324 12.41 -18.75 21.91
C GLU A 324 13.04 -19.97 21.22
N LYS A 325 12.21 -20.97 20.90
CA LYS A 325 12.67 -22.17 20.19
C LYS A 325 13.15 -21.89 18.76
N VAL A 326 12.62 -20.86 18.09
CA VAL A 326 12.99 -20.51 16.71
C VAL A 326 14.30 -19.74 16.65
N ILE A 327 14.61 -18.88 17.64
CA ILE A 327 15.86 -18.10 17.67
C ILE A 327 17.07 -18.96 17.99
N GLU A 328 16.92 -19.99 18.83
CA GLU A 328 18.01 -20.88 19.28
C GLU A 328 18.84 -21.48 18.13
N PRO A 329 18.28 -22.17 17.12
CA PRO A 329 19.05 -22.71 16.01
C PRO A 329 19.79 -21.64 15.20
N ARG A 330 19.22 -20.42 15.11
CA ARG A 330 19.83 -19.32 14.37
C ARG A 330 21.09 -18.79 15.08
N LEU A 331 21.02 -18.67 16.40
CA LEU A 331 22.17 -18.27 17.20
C LEU A 331 23.22 -19.39 17.28
N ALA A 332 22.79 -20.64 17.33
CA ALA A 332 23.70 -21.79 17.28
C ALA A 332 24.48 -21.83 15.95
N ASP A 333 23.80 -21.64 14.81
CA ASP A 333 24.44 -21.55 13.50
C ASP A 333 25.43 -20.37 13.45
N ALA A 334 25.01 -19.19 13.95
CA ALA A 334 25.86 -18.01 14.00
C ALA A 334 27.12 -18.26 14.86
N LYS A 335 26.96 -18.90 16.04
CA LYS A 335 28.07 -19.27 16.91
C LYS A 335 29.01 -20.27 16.25
N PHE A 336 28.48 -21.28 15.60
CA PHE A 336 29.28 -22.26 14.88
C PHE A 336 30.17 -21.57 13.82
N PHE A 337 29.60 -20.73 12.97
CA PHE A 337 30.37 -20.04 11.92
C PHE A 337 31.38 -19.04 12.52
N PHE A 338 31.01 -18.33 13.57
CA PHE A 338 31.94 -17.41 14.26
C PHE A 338 33.11 -18.16 14.87
N ASP A 339 32.86 -19.28 15.55
CA ASP A 339 33.92 -20.13 16.16
C ASP A 339 34.79 -20.76 15.08
N GLU A 340 34.25 -21.17 13.92
CA GLU A 340 35.05 -21.71 12.80
C GLU A 340 35.92 -20.61 12.15
N ASP A 341 35.41 -19.40 11.99
CA ASP A 341 36.16 -18.29 11.43
C ASP A 341 37.33 -17.86 12.32
N LEU A 342 37.22 -18.02 13.64
CA LEU A 342 38.29 -17.73 14.58
C LEU A 342 39.42 -18.78 14.57
N LYS A 343 39.20 -19.99 14.05
CA LYS A 343 40.23 -21.08 14.02
C LYS A 343 41.32 -20.81 12.99
N GLY A 344 41.05 -20.02 11.95
CA GLY A 344 41.97 -19.78 10.84
C GLY A 344 42.38 -18.30 10.72
N LYS A 345 43.52 -18.06 10.06
CA LYS A 345 43.86 -16.70 9.67
C LYS A 345 43.07 -16.32 8.42
N PHE A 346 42.44 -15.15 8.44
CA PHE A 346 41.66 -14.65 7.30
C PHE A 346 42.46 -14.66 5.98
N ALA A 347 43.77 -14.35 6.04
CA ALA A 347 44.66 -14.34 4.88
C ALA A 347 44.81 -15.74 4.21
N ASP A 348 44.69 -16.82 4.96
CA ASP A 348 44.82 -18.20 4.44
C ASP A 348 43.67 -18.55 3.48
N ASN A 349 42.53 -17.88 3.63
CA ASN A 349 41.38 -18.05 2.75
C ASN A 349 41.62 -17.52 1.31
N VAL A 350 42.64 -16.68 1.10
CA VAL A 350 43.01 -16.19 -0.25
C VAL A 350 43.36 -17.36 -1.17
N GLU A 351 44.09 -18.36 -0.66
CA GLU A 351 44.45 -19.53 -1.45
C GLU A 351 43.22 -20.38 -1.85
N LYS A 352 42.21 -20.47 -1.00
CA LYS A 352 40.95 -21.18 -1.28
C LYS A 352 40.16 -20.53 -2.44
N LEU A 353 40.38 -19.23 -2.73
CA LEU A 353 39.74 -18.54 -3.85
C LEU A 353 40.17 -19.08 -5.22
N LYS A 354 41.28 -19.87 -5.29
CA LYS A 354 41.71 -20.57 -6.49
C LYS A 354 40.75 -21.70 -6.89
N GLU A 355 39.97 -22.23 -5.95
CA GLU A 355 38.99 -23.29 -6.17
C GLU A 355 37.61 -22.77 -6.49
N VAL A 356 37.37 -21.48 -6.28
CA VAL A 356 36.07 -20.84 -6.51
C VAL A 356 36.01 -20.24 -7.90
N THR A 357 35.18 -20.83 -8.79
CA THR A 357 34.97 -20.33 -10.13
C THR A 357 34.27 -18.96 -10.10
N PHE A 358 34.86 -17.95 -10.76
CA PHE A 358 34.21 -16.64 -10.89
C PHE A 358 33.09 -16.69 -11.94
N GLN A 359 33.43 -17.13 -13.14
CA GLN A 359 32.51 -17.32 -14.25
C GLN A 359 33.12 -18.30 -15.25
N LYS A 360 32.28 -19.04 -15.98
CA LYS A 360 32.72 -19.90 -17.07
C LYS A 360 33.62 -19.09 -18.04
N ASP A 361 34.76 -19.64 -18.38
CA ASP A 361 35.77 -19.05 -19.30
C ASP A 361 36.48 -17.77 -18.79
N MET A 362 36.20 -17.31 -17.56
CA MET A 362 36.85 -16.15 -16.94
C MET A 362 37.75 -16.49 -15.74
N GLY A 363 37.84 -17.77 -15.41
CA GLY A 363 38.72 -18.31 -14.37
C GLY A 363 38.12 -18.19 -12.98
N THR A 364 38.99 -18.16 -11.97
CA THR A 364 38.64 -18.20 -10.54
C THR A 364 38.50 -16.81 -9.92
N ILE A 365 37.89 -16.73 -8.73
CA ILE A 365 37.86 -15.51 -7.93
C ILE A 365 39.28 -14.99 -7.64
N TYR A 366 40.23 -15.90 -7.38
CA TYR A 366 41.64 -15.54 -7.19
C TYR A 366 42.22 -14.82 -8.42
N GLU A 367 42.01 -15.35 -9.61
CA GLU A 367 42.46 -14.74 -10.84
C GLU A 367 41.79 -13.39 -11.11
N LYS A 368 40.50 -13.26 -10.81
CA LYS A 368 39.81 -11.96 -10.86
C LYS A 368 40.47 -10.95 -9.90
N MET A 369 40.70 -11.36 -8.65
CA MET A 369 41.38 -10.51 -7.66
C MET A 369 42.76 -10.08 -8.14
N GLN A 370 43.54 -10.98 -8.74
CA GLN A 370 44.86 -10.65 -9.28
C GLN A 370 44.80 -9.66 -10.46
N ARG A 371 43.74 -9.77 -11.31
CA ARG A 371 43.52 -8.79 -12.40
C ARG A 371 43.17 -7.41 -11.83
N SER A 372 42.26 -7.35 -10.83
CA SER A 372 41.86 -6.10 -10.19
C SER A 372 43.00 -5.42 -9.44
N LYS A 373 43.97 -6.17 -8.90
CA LYS A 373 45.16 -5.62 -8.24
C LYS A 373 46.11 -4.89 -9.19
N LYS A 374 46.07 -5.21 -10.50
CA LYS A 374 46.92 -4.60 -11.52
C LYS A 374 46.37 -3.29 -12.09
N ILE A 375 45.12 -2.95 -11.80
CA ILE A 375 44.44 -1.72 -12.17
C ILE A 375 44.67 -0.68 -11.07
#